data_10d5ae1195dfc7b5a965dbf4495ceed0
#
_entry.id   10d5ae1195dfc7b5a965dbf4495ceed0
#
_cell.length_a   1.000
_cell.length_b   1.000
_cell.length_c   1.000
_cell.angle_alpha   90.00
_cell.angle_beta   90.00
_cell.angle_gamma   90.00
#
_symmetry.space_group_name_H-M   'P 1'
#
loop_
_entity.id
_entity.type
_entity.pdbx_description
1 polymer ?
#
loop_
_entity_poly.entity_id
_entity_poly.type
_entity_poly.pdbx_seq_one_letter_code
_entity_poly.pdbx_strand_id
1 'polypeptide(L)'
;MVKKTVMDVDVKGKRVLVRVDYNVPLNDAGEVTDDKRITASLPTVNYLLEHGARVILCSHLGRPKGEPKPEFSLKPVAVRLAQLLPNVKIGFVEDCIGPEAKRKAMALNDGEILLLENLRFHKEEEKNDPAFAKELASLAELYVSDAFGTVHRAHASTVGVAAYLPAVAGFLIGKELSVMGEALEKPERPFVAILGGAKVADKIGVIKNLLQKCDTLIIGGGMAYTFFKAVGYEIGDSLLDADSIGLAGELMAEAKERGVKLLLPVDTVVADNFSADAQHKTVKSNAIPAGWQGLDIGEETCRLFAEEIKKAKTVIWNGPMGVFEFPAFAKGTAAVAEACAECGGTTIIGGGDSASAVKKLGFADRMTHISTGGGASLEFLEGKILPGVAALNDK
;
A
#
# COMPACT_ATOMS: atom_id res chain seq x y z
N MET A 1 -13.59 3.37 14.03
CA MET A 1 -13.45 4.85 14.15
C MET A 1 -13.84 5.45 12.80
N VAL A 2 -14.93 6.20 12.74
CA VAL A 2 -15.43 6.77 11.47
C VAL A 2 -14.91 8.19 11.34
N LYS A 3 -14.10 8.44 10.29
CA LYS A 3 -13.54 9.77 10.04
C LYS A 3 -14.44 10.61 9.13
N LYS A 4 -14.44 11.93 9.33
CA LYS A 4 -15.07 12.86 8.38
C LYS A 4 -14.39 12.78 7.02
N THR A 5 -15.17 12.92 5.96
CA THR A 5 -14.72 12.96 4.57
C THR A 5 -14.98 14.33 3.96
N VAL A 6 -14.52 14.54 2.74
CA VAL A 6 -14.81 15.77 1.97
C VAL A 6 -16.31 16.05 1.82
N MET A 7 -17.17 15.02 1.91
CA MET A 7 -18.64 15.16 1.84
C MET A 7 -19.27 15.68 3.14
N ASP A 8 -18.55 15.64 4.25
CA ASP A 8 -19.06 16.02 5.56
C ASP A 8 -18.76 17.50 5.90
N VAL A 9 -18.17 18.25 4.96
CA VAL A 9 -17.73 19.64 5.15
C VAL A 9 -18.11 20.53 3.98
N ASP A 10 -18.39 21.81 4.24
CA ASP A 10 -18.57 22.80 3.18
C ASP A 10 -17.22 23.25 2.64
N VAL A 11 -17.03 23.14 1.31
CA VAL A 11 -15.79 23.48 0.62
C VAL A 11 -15.92 24.68 -0.31
N LYS A 12 -17.15 25.18 -0.52
CA LYS A 12 -17.44 26.24 -1.49
C LYS A 12 -16.69 27.53 -1.16
N GLY A 13 -15.95 28.04 -2.13
CA GLY A 13 -15.15 29.26 -2.00
C GLY A 13 -13.95 29.17 -1.06
N LYS A 14 -13.68 28.00 -0.48
CA LYS A 14 -12.55 27.81 0.44
C LYS A 14 -11.30 27.35 -0.29
N ARG A 15 -10.15 27.80 0.20
CA ARG A 15 -8.86 27.22 -0.17
C ARG A 15 -8.70 25.91 0.60
N VAL A 16 -8.54 24.82 -0.15
CA VAL A 16 -8.45 23.46 0.38
C VAL A 16 -7.07 22.91 0.08
N LEU A 17 -6.27 22.65 1.11
CA LEU A 17 -4.99 21.96 1.00
C LEU A 17 -5.24 20.46 0.93
N VAL A 18 -4.90 19.85 -0.20
CA VAL A 18 -5.06 18.41 -0.43
C VAL A 18 -3.70 17.73 -0.46
N ARG A 19 -3.45 16.82 0.47
CA ARG A 19 -2.26 15.98 0.47
C ARG A 19 -2.49 14.76 -0.42
N VAL A 20 -1.87 14.77 -1.58
CA VAL A 20 -1.93 13.69 -2.58
C VAL A 20 -0.61 12.92 -2.65
N ASP A 21 -0.60 11.73 -3.21
CA ASP A 21 0.62 10.94 -3.46
C ASP A 21 1.00 10.97 -4.94
N TYR A 22 1.76 11.96 -5.32
CA TYR A 22 2.30 12.13 -6.67
C TYR A 22 3.76 11.69 -6.78
N ASN A 23 4.16 10.74 -5.95
CA ASN A 23 5.46 10.08 -6.05
C ASN A 23 5.46 9.08 -7.22
N VAL A 24 5.45 9.61 -8.43
CA VAL A 24 5.34 8.90 -9.70
C VAL A 24 6.72 8.68 -10.33
N PRO A 25 6.91 7.63 -11.15
CA PRO A 25 8.15 7.44 -11.90
C PRO A 25 8.25 8.44 -13.04
N LEU A 26 9.46 8.98 -13.23
CA LEU A 26 9.83 9.85 -14.35
C LEU A 26 10.86 9.12 -15.22
N ASN A 27 10.83 9.37 -16.54
CA ASN A 27 11.89 8.96 -17.46
C ASN A 27 13.07 9.95 -17.45
N ASP A 28 14.12 9.65 -18.21
CA ASP A 28 15.31 10.50 -18.32
C ASP A 28 15.01 11.90 -18.93
N ALA A 29 13.91 12.04 -19.65
CA ALA A 29 13.41 13.32 -20.17
C ALA A 29 12.59 14.11 -19.15
N GLY A 30 12.38 13.55 -17.93
CA GLY A 30 11.58 14.15 -16.88
C GLY A 30 10.07 14.02 -17.10
N GLU A 31 9.60 13.08 -17.90
CA GLU A 31 8.18 12.87 -18.16
C GLU A 31 7.62 11.76 -17.26
N VAL A 32 6.35 11.91 -16.84
CA VAL A 32 5.63 10.91 -16.05
C VAL A 32 5.37 9.65 -16.89
N THR A 33 5.88 8.50 -16.45
CA THR A 33 5.73 7.22 -17.15
C THR A 33 4.59 6.34 -16.61
N ASP A 34 4.15 6.56 -15.38
CA ASP A 34 2.96 5.94 -14.79
C ASP A 34 2.21 7.01 -13.96
N ASP A 35 0.98 7.32 -14.35
CA ASP A 35 0.15 8.35 -13.73
C ASP A 35 -0.95 7.81 -12.81
N LYS A 36 -0.93 6.52 -12.50
CA LYS A 36 -1.96 5.87 -11.67
C LYS A 36 -2.18 6.55 -10.32
N ARG A 37 -1.12 7.07 -9.70
CA ARG A 37 -1.23 7.80 -8.44
C ARG A 37 -1.90 9.16 -8.62
N ILE A 38 -1.69 9.82 -9.76
CA ILE A 38 -2.36 11.06 -10.10
C ILE A 38 -3.84 10.78 -10.33
N THR A 39 -4.16 9.80 -11.16
CA THR A 39 -5.55 9.44 -11.48
C THR A 39 -6.33 8.95 -10.25
N ALA A 40 -5.67 8.28 -9.31
CA ALA A 40 -6.29 7.84 -8.06
C ALA A 40 -6.78 8.98 -7.17
N SER A 41 -6.21 10.17 -7.27
CA SER A 41 -6.64 11.36 -6.52
C SER A 41 -7.75 12.15 -7.22
N LEU A 42 -7.98 11.93 -8.52
CA LEU A 42 -8.93 12.72 -9.32
C LEU A 42 -10.36 12.69 -8.79
N PRO A 43 -10.90 11.61 -8.22
CA PRO A 43 -12.23 11.64 -7.63
C PRO A 43 -12.37 12.73 -6.55
N THR A 44 -11.39 12.85 -5.66
CA THR A 44 -11.37 13.89 -4.62
C THR A 44 -11.17 15.28 -5.22
N VAL A 45 -10.24 15.42 -6.16
CA VAL A 45 -9.95 16.70 -6.82
C VAL A 45 -11.18 17.20 -7.59
N ASN A 46 -11.81 16.34 -8.40
CA ASN A 46 -13.00 16.69 -9.17
C ASN A 46 -14.16 17.10 -8.26
N TYR A 47 -14.40 16.33 -7.19
CA TYR A 47 -15.44 16.68 -6.22
C TYR A 47 -15.24 18.10 -5.65
N LEU A 48 -14.00 18.44 -5.25
CA LEU A 48 -13.68 19.75 -4.73
C LEU A 48 -13.89 20.86 -5.78
N LEU A 49 -13.47 20.64 -7.02
CA LEU A 49 -13.65 21.59 -8.13
C LEU A 49 -15.13 21.81 -8.44
N GLU A 50 -15.91 20.75 -8.56
CA GLU A 50 -17.35 20.78 -8.84
C GLU A 50 -18.15 21.50 -7.74
N HIS A 51 -17.64 21.48 -6.50
CA HIS A 51 -18.25 22.17 -5.37
C HIS A 51 -17.65 23.56 -5.13
N GLY A 52 -16.89 24.10 -6.10
CA GLY A 52 -16.40 25.48 -6.05
C GLY A 52 -15.28 25.73 -5.05
N ALA A 53 -14.48 24.72 -4.72
CA ALA A 53 -13.27 24.90 -3.93
C ALA A 53 -12.13 25.51 -4.75
N ARG A 54 -11.18 26.14 -4.06
CA ARG A 54 -9.87 26.57 -4.57
C ARG A 54 -8.85 25.54 -4.13
N VAL A 55 -8.37 24.72 -5.03
CA VAL A 55 -7.63 23.49 -4.68
C VAL A 55 -6.12 23.76 -4.66
N ILE A 56 -5.48 23.46 -3.54
CA ILE A 56 -4.02 23.53 -3.38
C ILE A 56 -3.52 22.10 -3.16
N LEU A 57 -2.78 21.56 -4.13
CA LEU A 57 -2.23 20.21 -4.07
C LEU A 57 -0.81 20.24 -3.52
N CYS A 58 -0.50 19.37 -2.57
CA CYS A 58 0.84 19.17 -2.06
C CYS A 58 1.20 17.68 -2.05
N SER A 59 2.45 17.38 -2.41
CA SER A 59 2.96 16.03 -2.48
C SER A 59 4.47 15.98 -2.27
N HIS A 60 4.99 14.78 -2.11
CA HIS A 60 6.42 14.50 -2.22
C HIS A 60 6.72 13.77 -3.54
N LEU A 61 7.96 13.83 -3.99
CA LEU A 61 8.53 13.05 -5.07
C LEU A 61 9.94 12.61 -4.69
N GLY A 62 10.19 11.30 -4.69
CA GLY A 62 11.49 10.73 -4.38
C GLY A 62 12.01 11.02 -2.97
N ARG A 63 13.33 11.06 -2.85
CA ARG A 63 14.05 11.30 -1.58
C ARG A 63 15.16 12.34 -1.74
N PRO A 64 14.83 13.61 -1.92
CA PRO A 64 15.82 14.70 -2.14
C PRO A 64 16.63 15.06 -0.91
N LYS A 65 16.28 14.52 0.28
CA LYS A 65 17.00 14.72 1.56
C LYS A 65 17.02 16.18 2.07
N GLY A 66 15.95 16.92 1.81
CA GLY A 66 15.77 18.29 2.29
C GLY A 66 16.51 19.33 1.43
N GLU A 67 16.78 19.03 0.17
CA GLU A 67 17.44 19.92 -0.78
C GLU A 67 16.67 19.96 -2.10
N PRO A 68 16.48 21.14 -2.72
CA PRO A 68 15.93 21.26 -4.06
C PRO A 68 16.81 20.55 -5.09
N LYS A 69 16.23 19.61 -5.85
CA LYS A 69 16.88 18.87 -6.92
C LYS A 69 15.95 18.79 -8.12
N PRO A 70 16.38 19.21 -9.32
CA PRO A 70 15.53 19.25 -10.52
C PRO A 70 14.86 17.93 -10.85
N GLU A 71 15.55 16.80 -10.65
CA GLU A 71 15.05 15.44 -10.90
C GLU A 71 13.89 15.04 -9.97
N PHE A 72 13.68 15.75 -8.87
CA PHE A 72 12.58 15.53 -7.93
C PHE A 72 11.56 16.68 -7.93
N SER A 73 11.58 17.55 -8.93
CA SER A 73 10.57 18.60 -9.08
C SER A 73 9.20 18.01 -9.46
N LEU A 74 8.13 18.55 -8.89
CA LEU A 74 6.76 18.23 -9.25
C LEU A 74 6.25 18.97 -10.51
N LYS A 75 7.09 19.78 -11.15
CA LYS A 75 6.71 20.49 -12.38
C LYS A 75 6.23 19.56 -13.50
N PRO A 76 6.86 18.39 -13.78
CA PRO A 76 6.34 17.42 -14.75
C PRO A 76 4.96 16.87 -14.38
N VAL A 77 4.69 16.73 -13.07
CA VAL A 77 3.38 16.30 -12.58
C VAL A 77 2.31 17.35 -12.86
N ALA A 78 2.65 18.65 -12.71
CA ALA A 78 1.73 19.75 -13.09
C ALA A 78 1.35 19.69 -14.58
N VAL A 79 2.32 19.40 -15.45
CA VAL A 79 2.08 19.20 -16.89
C VAL A 79 1.14 18.02 -17.15
N ARG A 80 1.40 16.87 -16.49
CA ARG A 80 0.54 15.69 -16.65
C ARG A 80 -0.86 15.91 -16.11
N LEU A 81 -0.98 16.57 -14.96
CA LEU A 81 -2.28 16.92 -14.37
C LEU A 81 -3.10 17.84 -15.30
N ALA A 82 -2.46 18.81 -15.97
CA ALA A 82 -3.12 19.68 -16.96
C ALA A 82 -3.64 18.89 -18.18
N GLN A 83 -2.95 17.83 -18.59
CA GLN A 83 -3.44 16.93 -19.65
C GLN A 83 -4.66 16.10 -19.20
N LEU A 84 -4.69 15.70 -17.94
CA LEU A 84 -5.82 14.93 -17.38
C LEU A 84 -7.04 15.80 -17.07
N LEU A 85 -6.84 17.10 -16.86
CA LEU A 85 -7.88 18.08 -16.53
C LEU A 85 -7.83 19.29 -17.50
N PRO A 86 -8.10 19.07 -18.80
CA PRO A 86 -7.85 20.08 -19.84
C PRO A 86 -8.69 21.36 -19.70
N ASN A 87 -9.80 21.30 -18.96
CA ASN A 87 -10.70 22.45 -18.74
C ASN A 87 -10.45 23.17 -17.43
N VAL A 88 -9.44 22.75 -16.65
CA VAL A 88 -9.12 23.33 -15.35
C VAL A 88 -7.83 24.14 -15.45
N LYS A 89 -7.86 25.36 -14.92
CA LYS A 89 -6.65 26.16 -14.83
C LYS A 89 -5.77 25.65 -13.69
N ILE A 90 -4.56 25.20 -14.03
CA ILE A 90 -3.59 24.63 -13.10
C ILE A 90 -2.35 25.51 -13.06
N GLY A 91 -2.08 26.06 -11.87
CA GLY A 91 -0.85 26.79 -11.58
C GLY A 91 0.19 25.88 -10.91
N PHE A 92 1.44 26.26 -11.01
CA PHE A 92 2.57 25.66 -10.30
C PHE A 92 3.35 26.75 -9.57
N VAL A 93 3.90 26.43 -8.40
CA VAL A 93 4.77 27.32 -7.63
C VAL A 93 6.03 26.56 -7.21
N GLU A 94 7.18 27.22 -7.34
CA GLU A 94 8.52 26.62 -7.16
C GLU A 94 8.95 26.41 -5.69
N ASP A 95 8.02 26.61 -4.75
CA ASP A 95 8.18 26.27 -3.34
C ASP A 95 6.81 25.87 -2.74
N CYS A 96 6.81 25.14 -1.63
CA CYS A 96 5.58 24.71 -0.98
C CYS A 96 5.17 25.64 0.20
N ILE A 97 6.04 26.58 0.59
CA ILE A 97 5.78 27.57 1.65
C ILE A 97 6.33 28.94 1.21
N GLY A 98 6.19 29.93 2.07
CA GLY A 98 6.78 31.26 1.87
C GLY A 98 5.89 32.23 1.09
N PRO A 99 6.39 33.46 0.84
CA PRO A 99 5.57 34.56 0.31
C PRO A 99 4.96 34.29 -1.07
N GLU A 100 5.69 33.63 -1.96
CA GLU A 100 5.22 33.38 -3.32
C GLU A 100 4.12 32.28 -3.34
N ALA A 101 4.31 31.20 -2.58
CA ALA A 101 3.27 30.18 -2.40
C ALA A 101 2.00 30.80 -1.83
N LYS A 102 2.14 31.64 -0.81
CA LYS A 102 1.00 32.36 -0.20
C LYS A 102 0.32 33.29 -1.18
N ARG A 103 1.09 34.08 -1.94
CA ARG A 103 0.54 35.00 -2.94
C ARG A 103 -0.27 34.27 -4.01
N LYS A 104 0.26 33.14 -4.53
CA LYS A 104 -0.44 32.33 -5.54
C LYS A 104 -1.65 31.63 -4.97
N ALA A 105 -1.58 31.10 -3.75
CA ALA A 105 -2.72 30.47 -3.07
C ALA A 105 -3.86 31.45 -2.85
N MET A 106 -3.56 32.70 -2.43
CA MET A 106 -4.56 33.74 -2.22
C MET A 106 -5.19 34.26 -3.53
N ALA A 107 -4.49 34.14 -4.65
CA ALA A 107 -4.94 34.57 -5.97
C ALA A 107 -5.79 33.51 -6.71
N LEU A 108 -5.97 32.32 -6.16
CA LEU A 108 -6.81 31.26 -6.75
C LEU A 108 -8.27 31.70 -6.83
N ASN A 109 -8.91 31.42 -7.95
CA ASN A 109 -10.36 31.48 -8.10
C ASN A 109 -11.01 30.12 -7.84
N ASP A 110 -12.31 30.12 -7.63
CA ASP A 110 -13.10 28.90 -7.45
C ASP A 110 -12.93 27.99 -8.69
N GLY A 111 -12.67 26.73 -8.47
CA GLY A 111 -12.44 25.74 -9.52
C GLY A 111 -11.03 25.76 -10.16
N GLU A 112 -10.09 26.52 -9.62
CA GLU A 112 -8.68 26.48 -10.03
C GLU A 112 -7.84 25.58 -9.11
N ILE A 113 -6.71 25.12 -9.65
CA ILE A 113 -5.72 24.29 -8.92
C ILE A 113 -4.38 25.02 -8.86
N LEU A 114 -3.73 24.96 -7.68
CA LEU A 114 -2.31 25.28 -7.50
C LEU A 114 -1.58 24.02 -7.02
N LEU A 115 -0.60 23.52 -7.80
CA LEU A 115 0.32 22.48 -7.33
C LEU A 115 1.55 23.14 -6.73
N LEU A 116 1.86 22.79 -5.48
CA LEU A 116 3.08 23.21 -4.78
C LEU A 116 4.26 22.35 -5.20
N GLU A 117 5.48 22.88 -5.07
CA GLU A 117 6.70 22.12 -5.26
C GLU A 117 6.88 21.06 -4.16
N ASN A 118 7.77 20.12 -4.39
CA ASN A 118 8.05 18.95 -3.57
C ASN A 118 8.29 19.33 -2.09
N LEU A 119 7.39 18.84 -1.24
CA LEU A 119 7.44 19.05 0.21
C LEU A 119 8.80 18.62 0.82
N ARG A 120 9.44 17.58 0.27
CA ARG A 120 10.71 17.03 0.75
C ARG A 120 11.93 17.81 0.32
N PHE A 121 11.76 18.94 -0.38
CA PHE A 121 12.84 19.93 -0.52
C PHE A 121 13.12 20.64 0.79
N HIS A 122 12.21 20.53 1.74
CA HIS A 122 12.36 20.96 3.12
C HIS A 122 12.54 19.75 4.05
N LYS A 123 13.66 19.73 4.79
CA LYS A 123 13.94 18.66 5.78
C LYS A 123 12.94 18.67 6.95
N GLU A 124 12.27 19.77 7.16
CA GLU A 124 11.26 20.04 8.16
C GLU A 124 10.01 19.18 7.93
N GLU A 125 9.70 18.83 6.68
CA GLU A 125 8.57 17.97 6.31
C GLU A 125 8.64 16.61 7.01
N GLU A 126 9.77 15.89 6.84
CA GLU A 126 9.91 14.53 7.40
C GLU A 126 10.08 14.55 8.93
N LYS A 127 10.44 15.69 9.52
CA LYS A 127 10.58 15.89 10.97
C LYS A 127 9.28 16.30 11.65
N ASN A 128 8.20 16.51 10.89
CA ASN A 128 6.95 17.06 11.38
C ASN A 128 7.15 18.38 12.15
N ASP A 129 7.98 19.26 11.58
CA ASP A 129 8.30 20.56 12.22
C ASP A 129 7.06 21.43 12.34
N PRO A 130 6.73 21.95 13.55
CA PRO A 130 5.51 22.72 13.75
C PRO A 130 5.48 24.06 13.01
N ALA A 131 6.64 24.72 12.82
CA ALA A 131 6.72 25.99 12.12
C ALA A 131 6.46 25.80 10.63
N PHE A 132 7.08 24.76 10.03
CA PHE A 132 6.83 24.37 8.64
C PHE A 132 5.37 23.96 8.42
N ALA A 133 4.80 23.15 9.32
CA ALA A 133 3.41 22.74 9.25
C ALA A 133 2.45 23.94 9.32
N LYS A 134 2.76 24.93 10.18
CA LYS A 134 1.97 26.17 10.29
C LYS A 134 2.06 27.03 9.03
N GLU A 135 3.24 27.18 8.44
CA GLU A 135 3.42 27.87 7.16
C GLU A 135 2.61 27.20 6.04
N LEU A 136 2.70 25.88 5.91
CA LEU A 136 1.96 25.13 4.93
C LEU A 136 0.44 25.27 5.15
N ALA A 137 -0.04 25.17 6.39
CA ALA A 137 -1.43 25.33 6.76
C ALA A 137 -1.95 26.75 6.49
N SER A 138 -1.09 27.77 6.55
CA SER A 138 -1.48 29.17 6.30
C SER A 138 -1.98 29.45 4.88
N LEU A 139 -1.75 28.52 3.94
CA LEU A 139 -2.20 28.62 2.56
C LEU A 139 -3.70 28.34 2.41
N ALA A 140 -4.32 27.63 3.35
CA ALA A 140 -5.66 27.08 3.20
C ALA A 140 -6.55 27.30 4.43
N GLU A 141 -7.81 26.89 4.32
CA GLU A 141 -8.85 26.96 5.35
C GLU A 141 -9.38 25.58 5.77
N LEU A 142 -9.04 24.56 4.95
CA LEU A 142 -9.40 23.17 5.17
C LEU A 142 -8.25 22.27 4.67
N TYR A 143 -8.01 21.19 5.38
CA TYR A 143 -7.06 20.15 4.97
C TYR A 143 -7.79 18.86 4.59
N VAL A 144 -7.41 18.29 3.45
CA VAL A 144 -7.87 16.99 2.97
C VAL A 144 -6.69 16.05 2.84
N SER A 145 -6.70 14.94 3.55
CA SER A 145 -5.73 13.86 3.39
C SER A 145 -6.24 12.85 2.36
N ASP A 146 -5.49 12.67 1.27
CA ASP A 146 -5.86 11.73 0.20
C ASP A 146 -4.67 10.93 -0.34
N ALA A 147 -3.71 10.63 0.53
CA ALA A 147 -2.48 9.92 0.22
C ALA A 147 -2.26 8.77 1.20
N PHE A 148 -3.02 7.68 1.06
CA PHE A 148 -2.99 6.56 2.00
C PHE A 148 -1.58 5.97 2.20
N GLY A 149 -0.76 5.91 1.14
CA GLY A 149 0.63 5.44 1.23
C GLY A 149 1.55 6.25 2.15
N THR A 150 1.12 7.41 2.65
CA THR A 150 1.93 8.28 3.50
C THR A 150 1.44 8.40 4.94
N VAL A 151 0.22 7.96 5.23
CA VAL A 151 -0.43 8.20 6.55
C VAL A 151 0.15 7.41 7.71
N HIS A 152 1.03 6.43 7.44
CA HIS A 152 1.79 5.70 8.45
C HIS A 152 2.97 6.49 9.02
N ARG A 153 3.28 7.66 8.45
CA ARG A 153 4.37 8.53 8.88
C ARG A 153 3.83 9.84 9.43
N ALA A 154 4.33 10.25 10.59
CA ALA A 154 4.02 11.54 11.17
C ALA A 154 4.89 12.64 10.54
N HIS A 155 4.53 13.08 9.32
CA HIS A 155 5.18 14.20 8.63
C HIS A 155 4.35 15.48 8.79
N ALA A 156 4.95 16.64 8.51
CA ALA A 156 4.27 17.93 8.63
C ALA A 156 3.02 18.01 7.75
N SER A 157 3.08 17.51 6.50
CA SER A 157 1.96 17.53 5.56
C SER A 157 0.90 16.46 5.81
N THR A 158 1.17 15.45 6.65
CA THR A 158 0.22 14.37 6.96
C THR A 158 -0.41 14.50 8.35
N VAL A 159 0.34 15.01 9.32
CA VAL A 159 -0.07 15.14 10.73
C VAL A 159 -0.02 16.59 11.18
N GLY A 160 1.10 17.27 10.97
CA GLY A 160 1.34 18.61 11.52
C GLY A 160 0.29 19.65 11.11
N VAL A 161 -0.11 19.65 9.84
CA VAL A 161 -1.12 20.59 9.30
C VAL A 161 -2.49 20.44 9.98
N ALA A 162 -2.84 19.23 10.44
CA ALA A 162 -4.10 18.96 11.12
C ALA A 162 -4.21 19.63 12.51
N ALA A 163 -3.09 20.10 13.06
CA ALA A 163 -3.11 20.91 14.27
C ALA A 163 -3.61 22.35 14.03
N TYR A 164 -3.61 22.80 12.78
CA TYR A 164 -3.92 24.20 12.41
C TYR A 164 -5.16 24.33 11.53
N LEU A 165 -5.63 23.25 10.92
CA LEU A 165 -6.78 23.24 10.00
C LEU A 165 -7.77 22.12 10.38
N PRO A 166 -9.09 22.34 10.18
CA PRO A 166 -10.01 21.21 10.12
C PRO A 166 -9.50 20.19 9.10
N ALA A 167 -9.47 18.92 9.49
CA ALA A 167 -8.81 17.85 8.71
C ALA A 167 -9.80 16.72 8.41
N VAL A 168 -9.96 16.38 7.12
CA VAL A 168 -10.89 15.34 6.68
C VAL A 168 -10.22 14.38 5.68
N ALA A 169 -10.81 13.22 5.49
CA ALA A 169 -10.36 12.25 4.50
C ALA A 169 -10.87 12.61 3.08
N GLY A 170 -10.02 12.45 2.07
CA GLY A 170 -10.45 12.35 0.69
C GLY A 170 -11.07 10.98 0.39
N PHE A 171 -11.57 10.79 -0.83
CA PHE A 171 -12.24 9.54 -1.23
C PHE A 171 -11.30 8.35 -1.25
N LEU A 172 -10.02 8.55 -1.61
CA LEU A 172 -9.02 7.46 -1.62
C LEU A 172 -8.81 6.91 -0.21
N ILE A 173 -8.53 7.78 0.77
CA ILE A 173 -8.38 7.36 2.17
C ILE A 173 -9.70 6.81 2.71
N GLY A 174 -10.83 7.45 2.42
CA GLY A 174 -12.13 6.97 2.85
C GLY A 174 -12.42 5.54 2.37
N LYS A 175 -12.10 5.23 1.11
CA LYS A 175 -12.23 3.89 0.54
C LYS A 175 -11.30 2.86 1.20
N GLU A 176 -10.03 3.22 1.40
CA GLU A 176 -9.05 2.33 2.05
C GLU A 176 -9.50 1.97 3.47
N LEU A 177 -9.90 2.98 4.26
CA LEU A 177 -10.37 2.77 5.64
C LEU A 177 -11.67 1.97 5.71
N SER A 178 -12.62 2.23 4.82
CA SER A 178 -13.88 1.48 4.77
C SER A 178 -13.64 0.03 4.42
N VAL A 179 -12.99 -0.24 3.27
CA VAL A 179 -12.85 -1.62 2.75
C VAL A 179 -11.95 -2.46 3.66
N MET A 180 -10.77 -1.95 4.04
CA MET A 180 -9.86 -2.70 4.90
C MET A 180 -10.35 -2.77 6.34
N GLY A 181 -10.96 -1.70 6.84
CA GLY A 181 -11.51 -1.66 8.19
C GLY A 181 -12.66 -2.64 8.37
N GLU A 182 -13.62 -2.68 7.45
CA GLU A 182 -14.72 -3.64 7.49
C GLU A 182 -14.21 -5.09 7.42
N ALA A 183 -13.25 -5.36 6.54
CA ALA A 183 -12.67 -6.69 6.41
C ALA A 183 -11.90 -7.16 7.65
N LEU A 184 -11.33 -6.24 8.43
CA LEU A 184 -10.62 -6.58 9.67
C LEU A 184 -11.52 -6.61 10.91
N GLU A 185 -12.52 -5.72 11.00
CA GLU A 185 -13.37 -5.59 12.18
C GLU A 185 -14.60 -6.50 12.13
N LYS A 186 -15.18 -6.67 10.93
CA LYS A 186 -16.42 -7.43 10.71
C LYS A 186 -16.34 -8.27 9.43
N PRO A 187 -15.37 -9.18 9.31
CA PRO A 187 -15.24 -9.99 8.09
C PRO A 187 -16.44 -10.90 7.88
N GLU A 188 -16.90 -11.00 6.63
CA GLU A 188 -17.75 -12.12 6.24
C GLU A 188 -16.93 -13.41 6.25
N ARG A 189 -17.48 -14.49 6.85
CA ARG A 189 -16.74 -15.74 7.02
C ARG A 189 -17.16 -16.79 5.97
N PRO A 190 -16.26 -17.67 5.55
CA PRO A 190 -14.88 -17.86 6.03
C PRO A 190 -13.95 -16.70 5.64
N PHE A 191 -13.08 -16.27 6.59
CA PHE A 191 -12.05 -15.29 6.36
C PHE A 191 -10.68 -15.96 6.19
N VAL A 192 -10.10 -15.81 5.00
CA VAL A 192 -8.78 -16.35 4.64
C VAL A 192 -7.76 -15.21 4.56
N ALA A 193 -6.70 -15.32 5.33
CA ALA A 193 -5.53 -14.44 5.23
C ALA A 193 -4.40 -15.16 4.50
N ILE A 194 -3.77 -14.48 3.53
CA ILE A 194 -2.69 -15.03 2.71
C ILE A 194 -1.47 -14.14 2.90
N LEU A 195 -0.39 -14.70 3.39
CA LEU A 195 0.87 -13.99 3.61
C LEU A 195 2.00 -14.68 2.88
N GLY A 196 2.73 -13.90 2.10
CA GLY A 196 3.94 -14.30 1.40
C GLY A 196 5.06 -13.27 1.58
N GLY A 197 6.07 -13.34 0.73
CA GLY A 197 7.25 -12.47 0.80
C GLY A 197 8.45 -13.14 1.43
N ALA A 198 9.52 -12.37 1.72
CA ALA A 198 10.83 -12.91 2.02
C ALA A 198 11.01 -13.38 3.47
N LYS A 199 10.66 -12.56 4.46
CA LYS A 199 11.02 -12.77 5.88
C LYS A 199 9.84 -12.76 6.81
N VAL A 200 9.87 -13.64 7.82
CA VAL A 200 8.88 -13.68 8.91
C VAL A 200 8.95 -12.42 9.76
N ALA A 201 10.16 -11.94 10.07
CA ALA A 201 10.38 -10.76 10.90
C ALA A 201 9.60 -9.53 10.39
N ASP A 202 9.54 -9.34 9.07
CA ASP A 202 8.87 -8.19 8.45
C ASP A 202 7.34 -8.23 8.58
N LYS A 203 6.76 -9.37 8.97
CA LYS A 203 5.31 -9.61 9.01
C LYS A 203 4.77 -10.13 10.34
N ILE A 204 5.58 -10.12 11.38
CA ILE A 204 5.19 -10.63 12.72
C ILE A 204 3.91 -9.95 13.22
N GLY A 205 3.84 -8.62 13.14
CA GLY A 205 2.69 -7.85 13.59
C GLY A 205 1.43 -8.21 12.81
N VAL A 206 1.56 -8.37 11.48
CA VAL A 206 0.45 -8.78 10.60
C VAL A 206 -0.03 -10.18 10.95
N ILE A 207 0.90 -11.16 11.09
CA ILE A 207 0.55 -12.54 11.43
C ILE A 207 -0.21 -12.58 12.76
N LYS A 208 0.33 -11.94 13.80
CA LYS A 208 -0.30 -11.91 15.13
C LYS A 208 -1.68 -11.27 15.12
N ASN A 209 -1.86 -10.17 14.38
CA ASN A 209 -3.17 -9.51 14.29
C ASN A 209 -4.18 -10.37 13.50
N LEU A 210 -3.76 -10.95 12.38
CA LEU A 210 -4.63 -11.78 11.54
C LEU A 210 -5.00 -13.12 12.20
N LEU A 211 -4.10 -13.74 12.97
CA LEU A 211 -4.40 -14.93 13.77
C LEU A 211 -5.55 -14.73 14.78
N GLN A 212 -5.81 -13.49 15.20
CA GLN A 212 -6.92 -13.17 16.08
C GLN A 212 -8.27 -13.03 15.32
N LYS A 213 -8.25 -13.00 14.00
CA LYS A 213 -9.38 -12.56 13.18
C LYS A 213 -9.78 -13.57 12.09
N CYS A 214 -8.82 -14.26 11.47
CA CYS A 214 -9.07 -15.15 10.34
C CYS A 214 -9.46 -16.57 10.76
N ASP A 215 -10.11 -17.31 9.86
CA ASP A 215 -10.40 -18.73 10.02
C ASP A 215 -9.27 -19.59 9.46
N THR A 216 -8.62 -19.11 8.39
CA THR A 216 -7.49 -19.78 7.74
C THR A 216 -6.37 -18.77 7.49
N LEU A 217 -5.14 -19.14 7.82
CA LEU A 217 -3.92 -18.41 7.51
C LEU A 217 -3.07 -19.23 6.55
N ILE A 218 -2.83 -18.72 5.36
CA ILE A 218 -1.96 -19.31 4.34
C ILE A 218 -0.61 -18.60 4.36
N ILE A 219 0.47 -19.37 4.49
CA ILE A 219 1.84 -18.88 4.46
C ILE A 219 2.50 -19.40 3.19
N GLY A 220 3.07 -18.50 2.39
CA GLY A 220 3.84 -18.82 1.17
C GLY A 220 5.07 -17.93 1.04
N GLY A 221 5.68 -17.95 -0.15
CA GLY A 221 6.89 -17.17 -0.42
C GLY A 221 8.11 -17.64 0.37
N GLY A 222 9.17 -16.84 0.39
CA GLY A 222 10.43 -17.15 1.08
C GLY A 222 10.28 -17.34 2.58
N MET A 223 9.30 -16.68 3.20
CA MET A 223 9.04 -16.83 4.63
C MET A 223 8.60 -18.26 5.02
N ALA A 224 8.02 -19.03 4.11
CA ALA A 224 7.59 -20.40 4.38
C ALA A 224 8.76 -21.32 4.79
N TYR A 225 9.96 -21.07 4.28
CA TYR A 225 11.13 -21.89 4.62
C TYR A 225 11.58 -21.74 6.08
N THR A 226 11.33 -20.58 6.68
CA THR A 226 11.54 -20.39 8.13
C THR A 226 10.55 -21.23 8.94
N PHE A 227 9.29 -21.34 8.51
CA PHE A 227 8.30 -22.24 9.11
C PHE A 227 8.68 -23.71 8.89
N PHE A 228 9.18 -24.09 7.73
CA PHE A 228 9.69 -25.45 7.48
C PHE A 228 10.84 -25.79 8.41
N LYS A 229 11.78 -24.88 8.62
CA LYS A 229 12.88 -25.11 9.55
C LYS A 229 12.40 -25.25 11.00
N ALA A 230 11.36 -24.51 11.40
CA ALA A 230 10.75 -24.64 12.72
C ALA A 230 10.09 -26.01 12.97
N VAL A 231 9.61 -26.69 11.92
CA VAL A 231 9.07 -28.07 12.03
C VAL A 231 10.13 -29.15 11.74
N GLY A 232 11.40 -28.75 11.58
CA GLY A 232 12.52 -29.69 11.44
C GLY A 232 12.80 -30.15 10.02
N TYR A 233 12.26 -29.48 8.98
CA TYR A 233 12.57 -29.79 7.58
C TYR A 233 13.93 -29.23 7.17
N GLU A 234 14.62 -29.93 6.28
CA GLU A 234 15.75 -29.37 5.56
C GLU A 234 15.25 -28.53 4.38
N ILE A 235 15.86 -27.35 4.21
CA ILE A 235 15.41 -26.35 3.25
C ILE A 235 16.43 -26.06 2.12
N GLY A 236 17.53 -26.85 2.07
CA GLY A 236 18.63 -26.60 1.12
C GLY A 236 19.20 -25.20 1.29
N ASP A 237 19.37 -24.51 0.15
CA ASP A 237 19.90 -23.15 0.09
C ASP A 237 18.77 -22.10 0.04
N SER A 238 17.54 -22.47 0.43
CA SER A 238 16.39 -21.57 0.45
C SER A 238 16.59 -20.42 1.45
N LEU A 239 15.91 -19.31 1.18
CA LEU A 239 15.94 -18.14 2.06
C LEU A 239 15.53 -18.53 3.47
N LEU A 240 16.33 -18.14 4.47
CA LEU A 240 16.08 -18.41 5.87
C LEU A 240 16.19 -17.12 6.71
N ASP A 241 15.18 -16.87 7.51
CA ASP A 241 15.20 -15.90 8.60
C ASP A 241 15.52 -16.65 9.89
N ALA A 242 16.83 -16.89 10.13
CA ALA A 242 17.31 -17.78 11.20
C ALA A 242 16.89 -17.31 12.59
N ASP A 243 16.85 -16.00 12.81
CA ASP A 243 16.47 -15.41 14.11
C ASP A 243 14.97 -15.58 14.39
N SER A 244 14.16 -15.87 13.38
CA SER A 244 12.71 -16.02 13.48
C SER A 244 12.23 -17.48 13.53
N ILE A 245 13.12 -18.48 13.56
CA ILE A 245 12.72 -19.92 13.60
C ILE A 245 11.88 -20.22 14.86
N GLY A 246 12.34 -19.79 16.03
CA GLY A 246 11.60 -19.98 17.28
C GLY A 246 10.23 -19.32 17.23
N LEU A 247 10.17 -18.10 16.73
CA LEU A 247 8.93 -17.34 16.58
C LEU A 247 7.96 -18.01 15.58
N ALA A 248 8.45 -18.58 14.47
CA ALA A 248 7.60 -19.32 13.54
C ALA A 248 6.93 -20.52 14.24
N GLY A 249 7.67 -21.23 15.11
CA GLY A 249 7.12 -22.29 15.96
C GLY A 249 6.04 -21.80 16.92
N GLU A 250 6.27 -20.67 17.59
CA GLU A 250 5.29 -20.04 18.48
C GLU A 250 4.01 -19.64 17.73
N LEU A 251 4.14 -19.04 16.55
CA LEU A 251 2.99 -18.63 15.72
C LEU A 251 2.16 -19.82 15.24
N MET A 252 2.80 -20.95 14.94
CA MET A 252 2.07 -22.20 14.61
C MET A 252 1.32 -22.76 15.82
N ALA A 253 1.95 -22.71 17.01
CA ALA A 253 1.30 -23.13 18.25
C ALA A 253 0.11 -22.23 18.58
N GLU A 254 0.27 -20.91 18.45
CA GLU A 254 -0.81 -19.93 18.64
C GLU A 254 -1.97 -20.16 17.66
N ALA A 255 -1.69 -20.42 16.37
CA ALA A 255 -2.71 -20.73 15.39
C ALA A 255 -3.53 -21.96 15.82
N LYS A 256 -2.86 -23.02 16.26
CA LYS A 256 -3.50 -24.25 16.75
C LYS A 256 -4.36 -24.01 17.99
N GLU A 257 -3.85 -23.25 18.95
CA GLU A 257 -4.57 -22.89 20.18
C GLU A 257 -5.85 -22.09 19.87
N ARG A 258 -5.78 -21.18 18.91
CA ARG A 258 -6.91 -20.37 18.47
C ARG A 258 -7.88 -21.08 17.53
N GLY A 259 -7.57 -22.30 17.09
CA GLY A 259 -8.35 -23.05 16.12
C GLY A 259 -8.27 -22.47 14.69
N VAL A 260 -7.25 -21.65 14.41
CA VAL A 260 -7.00 -21.14 13.05
C VAL A 260 -6.28 -22.19 12.22
N LYS A 261 -6.80 -22.47 11.03
CA LYS A 261 -6.20 -23.40 10.09
C LYS A 261 -4.97 -22.75 9.44
N LEU A 262 -3.76 -23.06 9.92
CA LEU A 262 -2.53 -22.60 9.32
C LEU A 262 -2.08 -23.57 8.22
N LEU A 263 -1.93 -23.07 7.00
CA LEU A 263 -1.50 -23.84 5.83
C LEU A 263 -0.11 -23.43 5.37
N LEU A 264 0.78 -24.42 5.28
CA LEU A 264 2.10 -24.30 4.69
C LEU A 264 2.15 -25.05 3.35
N PRO A 265 3.06 -24.70 2.43
CA PRO A 265 3.24 -25.44 1.19
C PRO A 265 3.63 -26.90 1.45
N VAL A 266 3.01 -27.85 0.73
CA VAL A 266 3.31 -29.28 0.82
C VAL A 266 4.30 -29.72 -0.23
N ASP A 267 4.42 -28.98 -1.32
CA ASP A 267 5.43 -29.13 -2.37
C ASP A 267 5.98 -27.76 -2.79
N THR A 268 7.19 -27.76 -3.32
CA THR A 268 7.97 -26.56 -3.60
C THR A 268 8.65 -26.71 -4.95
N VAL A 269 8.59 -25.67 -5.78
CA VAL A 269 9.43 -25.55 -6.98
C VAL A 269 10.79 -25.04 -6.54
N VAL A 270 11.80 -25.91 -6.69
CA VAL A 270 13.18 -25.61 -6.32
C VAL A 270 14.04 -25.38 -7.56
N ALA A 271 15.02 -24.50 -7.44
CA ALA A 271 15.96 -24.17 -8.49
C ALA A 271 17.41 -24.32 -8.01
N ASP A 272 18.33 -24.57 -8.94
CA ASP A 272 19.77 -24.70 -8.67
C ASP A 272 20.47 -23.35 -8.46
N ASN A 273 19.83 -22.25 -8.88
CA ASN A 273 20.30 -20.87 -8.65
C ASN A 273 19.14 -19.88 -8.73
N PHE A 274 19.39 -18.61 -8.35
CA PHE A 274 18.41 -17.53 -8.44
C PHE A 274 18.49 -16.83 -9.80
N SER A 275 17.88 -17.43 -10.81
CA SER A 275 17.84 -16.92 -12.19
C SER A 275 16.53 -17.31 -12.89
N ALA A 276 16.12 -16.52 -13.87
CA ALA A 276 14.96 -16.84 -14.70
C ALA A 276 15.14 -18.12 -15.52
N ASP A 277 16.40 -18.47 -15.86
CA ASP A 277 16.78 -19.62 -16.67
C ASP A 277 17.31 -20.80 -15.83
N ALA A 278 17.15 -20.74 -14.49
CA ALA A 278 17.60 -21.77 -13.57
C ALA A 278 16.97 -23.13 -13.89
N GLN A 279 17.74 -24.20 -13.75
CA GLN A 279 17.16 -25.54 -13.75
C GLN A 279 16.26 -25.67 -12.53
N HIS A 280 15.06 -26.18 -12.72
CA HIS A 280 14.07 -26.27 -11.66
C HIS A 280 13.29 -27.59 -11.71
N LYS A 281 12.80 -28.00 -10.56
CA LYS A 281 11.95 -29.18 -10.39
C LYS A 281 11.02 -28.98 -9.19
N THR A 282 9.93 -29.74 -9.16
CA THR A 282 9.05 -29.78 -7.98
C THR A 282 9.47 -30.91 -7.05
N VAL A 283 9.55 -30.61 -5.75
CA VAL A 283 9.86 -31.59 -4.70
C VAL A 283 8.86 -31.44 -3.56
N LYS A 284 8.72 -32.46 -2.71
CA LYS A 284 7.98 -32.30 -1.44
C LYS A 284 8.70 -31.27 -0.55
N SER A 285 7.93 -30.43 0.16
CA SER A 285 8.51 -29.36 0.98
C SER A 285 9.40 -29.87 2.14
N ASN A 286 9.24 -31.10 2.55
CA ASN A 286 10.11 -31.78 3.54
C ASN A 286 11.33 -32.50 2.94
N ALA A 287 11.57 -32.34 1.63
CA ALA A 287 12.62 -33.04 0.90
C ALA A 287 13.36 -32.12 -0.08
N ILE A 288 13.58 -30.85 0.29
CA ILE A 288 14.36 -29.90 -0.49
C ILE A 288 15.83 -30.30 -0.44
N PRO A 289 16.47 -30.62 -1.59
CA PRO A 289 17.85 -31.09 -1.60
C PRO A 289 18.86 -29.99 -1.27
N ALA A 290 20.01 -30.36 -0.72
CA ALA A 290 21.16 -29.47 -0.60
C ALA A 290 21.58 -28.94 -1.99
N GLY A 291 22.02 -27.68 -2.07
CA GLY A 291 22.37 -27.00 -3.31
C GLY A 291 21.16 -26.54 -4.15
N TRP A 292 19.93 -26.72 -3.65
CA TRP A 292 18.72 -26.23 -4.29
C TRP A 292 17.98 -25.25 -3.37
N GLN A 293 17.36 -24.24 -3.96
CA GLN A 293 16.57 -23.24 -3.22
C GLN A 293 15.13 -23.20 -3.71
N GLY A 294 14.19 -23.05 -2.81
CA GLY A 294 12.78 -22.88 -3.17
C GLY A 294 12.49 -21.50 -3.73
N LEU A 295 11.82 -21.42 -4.88
CA LEU A 295 11.47 -20.17 -5.55
C LEU A 295 9.99 -20.00 -5.83
N ASP A 296 9.17 -21.07 -5.73
CA ASP A 296 7.72 -21.01 -5.82
C ASP A 296 7.07 -22.19 -5.09
N ILE A 297 5.77 -22.13 -4.88
CA ILE A 297 4.98 -23.27 -4.40
C ILE A 297 4.68 -24.23 -5.54
N GLY A 298 4.55 -25.53 -5.22
CA GLY A 298 4.26 -26.56 -6.21
C GLY A 298 2.77 -26.66 -6.56
N GLU A 299 2.47 -27.56 -7.50
CA GLU A 299 1.11 -27.71 -8.04
C GLU A 299 0.11 -28.26 -7.02
N GLU A 300 0.53 -29.19 -6.16
CA GLU A 300 -0.32 -29.72 -5.10
C GLU A 300 -0.68 -28.64 -4.08
N THR A 301 0.29 -27.79 -3.73
CA THR A 301 0.07 -26.61 -2.86
C THR A 301 -0.88 -25.62 -3.51
N CYS A 302 -0.71 -25.32 -4.81
CA CYS A 302 -1.63 -24.45 -5.55
C CYS A 302 -3.07 -24.94 -5.44
N ARG A 303 -3.30 -26.26 -5.63
CA ARG A 303 -4.63 -26.85 -5.51
C ARG A 303 -5.20 -26.72 -4.10
N LEU A 304 -4.41 -27.07 -3.08
CA LEU A 304 -4.84 -26.99 -1.68
C LEU A 304 -5.17 -25.55 -1.26
N PHE A 305 -4.35 -24.58 -1.63
CA PHE A 305 -4.59 -23.18 -1.32
C PHE A 305 -5.83 -22.66 -2.05
N ALA A 306 -5.97 -22.99 -3.35
CA ALA A 306 -7.14 -22.59 -4.14
C ALA A 306 -8.45 -23.15 -3.57
N GLU A 307 -8.47 -24.38 -3.08
CA GLU A 307 -9.64 -24.99 -2.45
C GLU A 307 -10.14 -24.21 -1.21
N GLU A 308 -9.22 -23.69 -0.41
CA GLU A 308 -9.57 -22.88 0.76
C GLU A 308 -9.97 -21.45 0.36
N ILE A 309 -9.22 -20.84 -0.56
CA ILE A 309 -9.49 -19.48 -1.02
C ILE A 309 -10.86 -19.38 -1.70
N LYS A 310 -11.23 -20.35 -2.54
CA LYS A 310 -12.52 -20.35 -3.24
C LYS A 310 -13.74 -20.43 -2.32
N LYS A 311 -13.59 -20.94 -1.09
CA LYS A 311 -14.66 -20.97 -0.08
C LYS A 311 -14.81 -19.66 0.68
N ALA A 312 -13.78 -18.79 0.60
CA ALA A 312 -13.72 -17.58 1.39
C ALA A 312 -14.80 -16.56 1.00
N LYS A 313 -15.29 -15.82 1.99
CA LYS A 313 -16.12 -14.63 1.82
C LYS A 313 -15.32 -13.35 2.02
N THR A 314 -14.21 -13.43 2.76
CA THR A 314 -13.23 -12.36 2.90
C THR A 314 -11.84 -12.93 2.66
N VAL A 315 -11.07 -12.29 1.80
CA VAL A 315 -9.65 -12.60 1.56
C VAL A 315 -8.83 -11.35 1.76
N ILE A 316 -7.78 -11.44 2.57
CA ILE A 316 -6.72 -10.44 2.66
C ILE A 316 -5.42 -11.10 2.22
N TRP A 317 -4.78 -10.55 1.20
CA TRP A 317 -3.55 -11.10 0.64
C TRP A 317 -2.43 -10.05 0.65
N ASN A 318 -1.29 -10.40 1.28
CA ASN A 318 -0.10 -9.57 1.34
C ASN A 318 1.18 -10.40 1.12
N GLY A 319 1.83 -10.24 -0.02
CA GLY A 319 3.07 -10.91 -0.42
C GLY A 319 2.86 -12.06 -1.39
N PRO A 320 3.70 -12.16 -2.44
CA PRO A 320 3.62 -13.22 -3.46
C PRO A 320 4.01 -14.59 -2.90
N MET A 321 3.61 -15.65 -3.61
CA MET A 321 3.89 -17.04 -3.24
C MET A 321 5.23 -17.53 -3.74
N GLY A 322 5.81 -16.87 -4.73
CA GLY A 322 7.10 -17.19 -5.34
C GLY A 322 7.72 -15.96 -5.99
N VAL A 323 8.82 -16.18 -6.72
CA VAL A 323 9.54 -15.13 -7.46
C VAL A 323 8.82 -14.87 -8.78
N PHE A 324 7.65 -14.22 -8.69
CA PHE A 324 6.73 -13.99 -9.81
C PHE A 324 7.32 -13.12 -10.94
N GLU A 325 8.43 -12.46 -10.69
CA GLU A 325 9.20 -11.72 -11.69
C GLU A 325 9.74 -12.66 -12.78
N PHE A 326 10.05 -13.89 -12.41
CA PHE A 326 10.52 -14.94 -13.33
C PHE A 326 9.34 -15.83 -13.74
N PRO A 327 9.03 -15.97 -15.05
CA PRO A 327 7.88 -16.74 -15.51
C PRO A 327 7.83 -18.18 -15.00
N ALA A 328 8.98 -18.83 -14.83
CA ALA A 328 9.07 -20.20 -14.32
C ALA A 328 8.58 -20.35 -12.86
N PHE A 329 8.65 -19.26 -12.08
CA PHE A 329 8.33 -19.23 -10.64
C PHE A 329 7.14 -18.31 -10.30
N ALA A 330 6.29 -18.02 -11.30
CA ALA A 330 5.11 -17.19 -11.15
C ALA A 330 3.80 -17.98 -10.99
N LYS A 331 3.83 -19.30 -11.19
CA LYS A 331 2.65 -20.16 -11.25
C LYS A 331 1.90 -20.19 -9.92
N GLY A 332 2.62 -20.27 -8.81
CA GLY A 332 2.02 -20.26 -7.48
C GLY A 332 1.25 -18.96 -7.19
N THR A 333 1.87 -17.82 -7.49
CA THR A 333 1.23 -16.52 -7.35
C THR A 333 0.03 -16.36 -8.28
N ALA A 334 0.12 -16.87 -9.52
CA ALA A 334 -0.99 -16.86 -10.47
C ALA A 334 -2.19 -17.71 -10.00
N ALA A 335 -1.93 -18.91 -9.48
CA ALA A 335 -2.98 -19.80 -8.97
C ALA A 335 -3.73 -19.18 -7.77
N VAL A 336 -3.01 -18.51 -6.87
CA VAL A 336 -3.61 -17.77 -5.75
C VAL A 336 -4.43 -16.59 -6.26
N ALA A 337 -3.92 -15.82 -7.23
CA ALA A 337 -4.64 -14.70 -7.83
C ALA A 337 -5.95 -15.15 -8.52
N GLU A 338 -5.89 -16.25 -9.27
CA GLU A 338 -7.06 -16.86 -9.92
C GLU A 338 -8.10 -17.30 -8.88
N ALA A 339 -7.67 -18.01 -7.84
CA ALA A 339 -8.55 -18.45 -6.77
C ALA A 339 -9.24 -17.28 -6.04
N CYS A 340 -8.50 -16.18 -5.79
CA CYS A 340 -9.06 -14.95 -5.25
C CYS A 340 -10.11 -14.34 -6.20
N ALA A 341 -9.83 -14.33 -7.50
CA ALA A 341 -10.74 -13.80 -8.51
C ALA A 341 -12.04 -14.63 -8.64
N GLU A 342 -12.01 -15.91 -8.24
CA GLU A 342 -13.13 -16.85 -8.35
C GLU A 342 -13.88 -17.07 -7.03
N CYS A 343 -13.39 -16.59 -5.89
CA CYS A 343 -13.98 -16.88 -4.58
C CYS A 343 -15.36 -16.26 -4.37
N GLY A 344 -15.74 -15.24 -5.18
CA GLY A 344 -17.01 -14.53 -5.07
C GLY A 344 -17.20 -13.74 -3.78
N GLY A 345 -16.14 -13.58 -2.99
CA GLY A 345 -16.08 -12.79 -1.77
C GLY A 345 -15.34 -11.47 -1.93
N THR A 346 -15.19 -10.74 -0.84
CA THR A 346 -14.36 -9.52 -0.79
C THR A 346 -12.88 -9.88 -0.81
N THR A 347 -12.14 -9.43 -1.83
CA THR A 347 -10.71 -9.68 -1.99
C THR A 347 -9.92 -8.39 -1.88
N ILE A 348 -9.02 -8.34 -0.91
CA ILE A 348 -8.18 -7.17 -0.61
C ILE A 348 -6.72 -7.54 -0.80
N ILE A 349 -6.05 -6.83 -1.70
CA ILE A 349 -4.65 -7.02 -2.00
C ILE A 349 -3.86 -5.89 -1.32
N GLY A 350 -3.00 -6.24 -0.39
CA GLY A 350 -2.11 -5.29 0.30
C GLY A 350 -0.65 -5.51 -0.07
N GLY A 351 0.13 -4.41 -0.04
CA GLY A 351 1.56 -4.44 -0.35
C GLY A 351 1.89 -4.27 -1.83
N GLY A 352 3.03 -3.64 -2.09
CA GLY A 352 3.45 -3.27 -3.44
C GLY A 352 3.69 -4.47 -4.36
N ASP A 353 4.35 -5.52 -3.84
CA ASP A 353 4.69 -6.71 -4.62
C ASP A 353 3.44 -7.50 -5.01
N SER A 354 2.49 -7.68 -4.08
CA SER A 354 1.21 -8.34 -4.38
C SER A 354 0.41 -7.57 -5.41
N ALA A 355 0.31 -6.24 -5.26
CA ALA A 355 -0.38 -5.37 -6.21
C ALA A 355 0.28 -5.42 -7.60
N SER A 356 1.61 -5.45 -7.66
CA SER A 356 2.37 -5.59 -8.89
C SER A 356 2.13 -6.95 -9.53
N ALA A 357 2.19 -8.04 -8.74
CA ALA A 357 1.95 -9.40 -9.21
C ALA A 357 0.55 -9.56 -9.82
N VAL A 358 -0.49 -9.15 -9.11
CA VAL A 358 -1.88 -9.24 -9.56
C VAL A 358 -2.11 -8.47 -10.86
N LYS A 359 -1.47 -7.29 -11.01
CA LYS A 359 -1.52 -6.49 -12.26
C LYS A 359 -0.78 -7.19 -13.40
N LYS A 360 0.45 -7.63 -13.16
CA LYS A 360 1.28 -8.32 -14.17
C LYS A 360 0.61 -9.58 -14.68
N LEU A 361 -0.09 -10.30 -13.81
CA LEU A 361 -0.78 -11.55 -14.12
C LEU A 361 -2.21 -11.35 -14.68
N GLY A 362 -2.70 -10.10 -14.81
CA GLY A 362 -3.97 -9.78 -15.44
C GLY A 362 -5.21 -9.99 -14.58
N PHE A 363 -5.07 -10.05 -13.24
CA PHE A 363 -6.18 -10.27 -12.32
C PHE A 363 -6.65 -8.99 -11.59
N ALA A 364 -6.03 -7.84 -11.85
CA ALA A 364 -6.28 -6.61 -11.09
C ALA A 364 -7.78 -6.19 -11.08
N ASP A 365 -8.45 -6.24 -12.22
CA ASP A 365 -9.84 -5.81 -12.36
C ASP A 365 -10.85 -6.80 -11.74
N ARG A 366 -10.38 -7.97 -11.31
CA ARG A 366 -11.17 -9.03 -10.66
C ARG A 366 -11.03 -9.02 -9.14
N MET A 367 -10.20 -8.11 -8.60
CA MET A 367 -10.07 -7.92 -7.14
C MET A 367 -11.01 -6.82 -6.67
N THR A 368 -11.61 -7.00 -5.49
CA THR A 368 -12.50 -5.99 -4.90
C THR A 368 -11.74 -4.71 -4.58
N HIS A 369 -10.53 -4.85 -4.04
CA HIS A 369 -9.68 -3.72 -3.68
C HIS A 369 -8.20 -4.08 -3.77
N ILE A 370 -7.43 -3.20 -4.42
CA ILE A 370 -5.96 -3.23 -4.38
C ILE A 370 -5.51 -1.98 -3.66
N SER A 371 -4.97 -2.15 -2.47
CA SER A 371 -4.54 -1.02 -1.65
C SER A 371 -3.38 -0.25 -2.31
N THR A 372 -3.47 1.06 -2.23
CA THR A 372 -2.41 1.97 -2.68
C THR A 372 -1.37 2.24 -1.60
N GLY A 373 -1.59 1.71 -0.39
CA GLY A 373 -0.88 2.10 0.81
C GLY A 373 0.54 1.57 0.97
N GLY A 374 0.93 0.49 0.29
CA GLY A 374 2.24 -0.12 0.50
C GLY A 374 2.53 -0.40 2.00
N GLY A 375 3.49 0.33 2.60
CA GLY A 375 3.80 0.23 4.02
C GLY A 375 2.65 0.61 4.95
N ALA A 376 1.84 1.60 4.58
CA ALA A 376 0.66 1.99 5.37
C ALA A 376 -0.38 0.86 5.42
N SER A 377 -0.58 0.11 4.32
CA SER A 377 -1.46 -1.06 4.32
C SER A 377 -0.94 -2.14 5.26
N LEU A 378 0.38 -2.38 5.27
CA LEU A 378 0.99 -3.36 6.16
C LEU A 378 0.77 -2.98 7.63
N GLU A 379 1.06 -1.74 8.01
CA GLU A 379 0.86 -1.25 9.38
C GLU A 379 -0.63 -1.24 9.77
N PHE A 380 -1.54 -0.97 8.83
CA PHE A 380 -2.97 -1.10 9.07
C PHE A 380 -3.39 -2.56 9.34
N LEU A 381 -2.84 -3.51 8.57
CA LEU A 381 -3.06 -4.94 8.77
C LEU A 381 -2.43 -5.47 10.09
N GLU A 382 -1.41 -4.80 10.62
CA GLU A 382 -0.87 -5.04 11.96
C GLU A 382 -1.79 -4.56 13.09
N GLY A 383 -2.85 -3.81 12.77
CA GLY A 383 -3.74 -3.18 13.75
C GLY A 383 -3.17 -1.90 14.37
N LYS A 384 -2.12 -1.33 13.77
CA LYS A 384 -1.53 -0.08 14.23
C LYS A 384 -2.43 1.11 13.91
N ILE A 385 -2.43 2.09 14.80
CA ILE A 385 -3.05 3.39 14.55
C ILE A 385 -2.14 4.18 13.62
N LEU A 386 -2.61 4.48 12.42
CA LEU A 386 -1.86 5.28 11.45
C LEU A 386 -1.93 6.77 11.83
N PRO A 387 -0.80 7.44 12.09
CA PRO A 387 -0.81 8.80 12.63
C PRO A 387 -1.52 9.81 11.73
N GLY A 388 -1.38 9.71 10.40
CA GLY A 388 -2.08 10.58 9.46
C GLY A 388 -3.60 10.35 9.42
N VAL A 389 -4.07 9.15 9.78
CA VAL A 389 -5.51 8.86 9.96
C VAL A 389 -5.99 9.36 11.31
N ALA A 390 -5.20 9.13 12.37
CA ALA A 390 -5.54 9.61 13.73
C ALA A 390 -5.71 11.13 13.79
N ALA A 391 -4.94 11.87 13.00
CA ALA A 391 -5.00 13.33 12.92
C ALA A 391 -6.27 13.88 12.26
N LEU A 392 -7.06 13.07 11.54
CA LEU A 392 -8.30 13.48 10.92
C LEU A 392 -9.44 13.58 11.96
N ASN A 393 -10.36 14.51 11.71
CA ASN A 393 -11.54 14.71 12.55
C ASN A 393 -12.47 13.47 12.50
N ASP A 394 -13.01 13.10 13.65
CA ASP A 394 -14.04 12.07 13.76
C ASP A 394 -15.42 12.60 13.34
N LYS A 395 -16.31 11.71 12.84
CA LYS A 395 -17.73 12.01 12.60
C LYS A 395 -18.49 12.23 13.89
#